data_5bab6dfad46253141dafdb8fc81872bf
#
_entry.id   5bab6dfad46253141dafdb8fc81872bf
#
_cell.length_a   1.000
_cell.length_b   1.000
_cell.length_c   1.000
_cell.angle_alpha   90.00
_cell.angle_beta   90.00
_cell.angle_gamma   90.00
#
_symmetry.space_group_name_H-M   'P 1'
#
loop_
_entity.id
_entity.type
_entity.pdbx_description
1 polymer ?
#
loop_
_entity_poly.entity_id
_entity_poly.type
_entity_poly.pdbx_seq_one_letter_code
_entity_poly.pdbx_strand_id
1 'polypeptide(L)'
;MRSTDHDETVRDEQRLIRLGLKGNQAALEALFARHSGALYQSALKLLGNPEDAEDALQEGMLSAFKNLRRFEGRSKFSSWLTRIVINAALMRLRSQRAHQTVSADQPLGEAEVTLAEQLADPAPDPERLYARKELRRLLDRNLTELSPDMRTAVLLRDIEGLSTQEAAEALGVPENTLKSRLHRARLQLAEQIQSEAML
;
A
#
# COMPACT_ATOMS: atom_id res chain seq x y z
N MET A 1 10.69 -27.40 -0.03
CA MET A 1 11.74 -26.51 0.49
C MET A 1 11.29 -25.04 0.69
N ARG A 2 10.06 -24.64 0.27
CA ARG A 2 9.53 -23.24 0.42
C ARG A 2 8.81 -22.96 1.75
N SER A 3 8.48 -23.98 2.54
CA SER A 3 7.70 -23.81 3.79
C SER A 3 8.58 -23.42 4.98
N THR A 4 9.85 -23.78 4.98
CA THR A 4 10.78 -23.51 6.09
C THR A 4 11.24 -22.06 6.13
N ASP A 5 11.45 -21.42 4.99
CA ASP A 5 11.96 -20.03 4.87
C ASP A 5 10.91 -19.01 5.33
N HIS A 6 9.64 -19.24 4.98
CA HIS A 6 8.53 -18.39 5.40
C HIS A 6 8.27 -18.50 6.92
N ASP A 7 8.38 -19.70 7.47
CA ASP A 7 8.17 -19.96 8.90
C ASP A 7 9.29 -19.34 9.76
N GLU A 8 10.52 -19.32 9.22
CA GLU A 8 11.68 -18.70 9.86
C GLU A 8 11.57 -17.16 9.87
N THR A 9 11.12 -16.57 8.76
CA THR A 9 10.88 -15.12 8.65
C THR A 9 9.80 -14.65 9.63
N VAL A 10 8.72 -15.40 9.77
CA VAL A 10 7.62 -15.08 10.70
C VAL A 10 8.08 -15.19 12.16
N ARG A 11 8.87 -16.21 12.48
CA ARG A 11 9.43 -16.38 13.84
C ARG A 11 10.39 -15.25 14.21
N ASP A 12 11.21 -14.84 13.26
CA ASP A 12 12.15 -13.73 13.46
C ASP A 12 11.42 -12.40 13.64
N GLU A 13 10.37 -12.12 12.85
CA GLU A 13 9.51 -10.95 13.02
C GLU A 13 8.87 -10.91 14.41
N GLN A 14 8.31 -12.04 14.87
CA GLN A 14 7.73 -12.14 16.21
C GLN A 14 8.77 -11.94 17.32
N ARG A 15 10.00 -12.38 17.10
CA ARG A 15 11.12 -12.15 18.01
C ARG A 15 11.47 -10.66 18.10
N LEU A 16 11.56 -9.98 16.95
CA LEU A 16 11.83 -8.54 16.90
C LEU A 16 10.73 -7.74 17.59
N ILE A 17 9.46 -8.08 17.37
CA ILE A 17 8.33 -7.44 18.05
C ILE A 17 8.45 -7.58 19.57
N ARG A 18 8.74 -8.80 20.07
CA ARG A 18 8.90 -9.04 21.51
C ARG A 18 10.07 -8.27 22.14
N LEU A 19 11.18 -8.17 21.42
CA LEU A 19 12.35 -7.40 21.87
C LEU A 19 12.05 -5.90 21.85
N GLY A 20 11.38 -5.42 20.82
CA GLY A 20 10.95 -4.02 20.69
C GLY A 20 9.99 -3.61 21.83
N LEU A 21 9.03 -4.47 22.17
CA LEU A 21 8.12 -4.23 23.30
C LEU A 21 8.86 -4.14 24.65
N LYS A 22 10.04 -4.76 24.77
CA LYS A 22 10.93 -4.65 25.94
C LYS A 22 11.88 -3.45 25.88
N GLY A 23 11.76 -2.59 24.87
CA GLY A 23 12.55 -1.38 24.70
C GLY A 23 13.87 -1.57 23.96
N ASN A 24 14.07 -2.70 23.28
CA ASN A 24 15.27 -2.91 22.46
C ASN A 24 15.16 -2.09 21.15
N GLN A 25 15.89 -0.99 21.09
CA GLN A 25 15.85 -0.05 19.96
C GLN A 25 16.34 -0.68 18.65
N ALA A 26 17.43 -1.46 18.68
CA ALA A 26 17.96 -2.11 17.49
C ALA A 26 16.95 -3.11 16.88
N ALA A 27 16.20 -3.81 17.72
CA ALA A 27 15.13 -4.70 17.24
C ALA A 27 13.99 -3.92 16.59
N LEU A 28 13.63 -2.76 17.12
CA LEU A 28 12.62 -1.87 16.53
C LEU A 28 13.07 -1.31 15.19
N GLU A 29 14.29 -0.80 15.11
CA GLU A 29 14.88 -0.31 13.86
C GLU A 29 14.89 -1.41 12.78
N ALA A 30 15.35 -2.61 13.13
CA ALA A 30 15.35 -3.74 12.20
C ALA A 30 13.94 -4.15 11.77
N LEU A 31 12.97 -4.14 12.68
CA LEU A 31 11.58 -4.47 12.40
C LEU A 31 10.95 -3.47 11.41
N PHE A 32 11.11 -2.17 11.68
CA PHE A 32 10.53 -1.12 10.84
C PHE A 32 11.25 -1.01 9.49
N ALA A 33 12.56 -1.15 9.45
CA ALA A 33 13.34 -1.11 8.21
C ALA A 33 12.91 -2.19 7.20
N ARG A 34 12.50 -3.38 7.67
CA ARG A 34 12.00 -4.46 6.79
C ARG A 34 10.74 -4.08 6.00
N HIS A 35 9.95 -3.17 6.53
CA HIS A 35 8.65 -2.81 5.94
C HIS A 35 8.67 -1.43 5.27
N SER A 36 9.67 -0.59 5.55
CA SER A 36 9.69 0.81 5.12
C SER A 36 9.57 0.99 3.61
N GLY A 37 10.30 0.18 2.83
CA GLY A 37 10.27 0.27 1.37
C GLY A 37 8.88 -0.04 0.79
N ALA A 38 8.22 -1.14 1.25
CA ALA A 38 6.88 -1.48 0.80
C ALA A 38 5.86 -0.41 1.17
N LEU A 39 5.94 0.10 2.38
CA LEU A 39 5.05 1.13 2.90
C LEU A 39 5.22 2.46 2.18
N TYR A 40 6.45 2.84 1.87
CA TYR A 40 6.74 4.01 1.04
C TYR A 40 6.08 3.90 -0.33
N GLN A 41 6.23 2.75 -1.01
CA GLN A 41 5.61 2.51 -2.30
C GLN A 41 4.08 2.58 -2.23
N SER A 42 3.47 2.06 -1.17
CA SER A 42 2.03 2.15 -0.96
C SER A 42 1.57 3.60 -0.76
N ALA A 43 2.30 4.37 0.04
CA ALA A 43 2.03 5.79 0.23
C ALA A 43 2.22 6.60 -1.07
N LEU A 44 3.28 6.31 -1.83
CA LEU A 44 3.56 6.97 -3.10
C LEU A 44 2.47 6.72 -4.15
N LYS A 45 1.97 5.49 -4.26
CA LYS A 45 0.83 5.16 -5.15
C LYS A 45 -0.44 5.95 -4.79
N LEU A 46 -0.62 6.21 -3.50
CA LEU A 46 -1.81 6.90 -3.02
C LEU A 46 -1.72 8.42 -3.20
N LEU A 47 -0.55 8.98 -2.92
CA LEU A 47 -0.32 10.43 -2.88
C LEU A 47 0.20 10.99 -4.21
N GLY A 48 0.90 10.18 -5.01
CA GLY A 48 1.49 10.60 -6.29
C GLY A 48 2.68 11.55 -6.17
N ASN A 49 3.10 11.93 -4.96
CA ASN A 49 4.18 12.85 -4.68
C ASN A 49 5.19 12.19 -3.72
N PRO A 50 6.50 12.14 -4.07
CA PRO A 50 7.53 11.53 -3.24
C PRO A 50 7.69 12.18 -1.85
N GLU A 51 7.63 13.50 -1.76
CA GLU A 51 7.79 14.23 -0.49
C GLU A 51 6.63 13.91 0.46
N ASP A 52 5.40 13.97 -0.04
CA ASP A 52 4.21 13.62 0.74
C ASP A 52 4.20 12.13 1.16
N ALA A 53 4.70 11.26 0.30
CA ALA A 53 4.81 9.82 0.60
C ALA A 53 5.83 9.56 1.70
N GLU A 54 6.97 10.25 1.69
CA GLU A 54 7.99 10.15 2.72
C GLU A 54 7.48 10.68 4.06
N ASP A 55 6.84 11.83 4.06
CA ASP A 55 6.23 12.41 5.26
C ASP A 55 5.14 11.51 5.84
N ALA A 56 4.26 10.94 4.99
CA ALA A 56 3.23 10.01 5.44
C ALA A 56 3.84 8.72 6.02
N LEU A 57 4.94 8.24 5.42
CA LEU A 57 5.69 7.11 5.96
C LEU A 57 6.26 7.43 7.33
N GLN A 58 6.94 8.56 7.49
CA GLN A 58 7.53 8.98 8.75
C GLN A 58 6.48 9.16 9.85
N GLU A 59 5.37 9.84 9.54
CA GLU A 59 4.27 10.02 10.48
C GLU A 59 3.62 8.70 10.87
N GLY A 60 3.38 7.81 9.90
CA GLY A 60 2.83 6.49 10.14
C GLY A 60 3.78 5.62 10.97
N MET A 61 5.08 5.64 10.71
CA MET A 61 6.08 4.91 11.49
C MET A 61 6.16 5.42 12.93
N LEU A 62 6.15 6.74 13.15
CA LEU A 62 6.10 7.33 14.50
C LEU A 62 4.82 6.93 15.24
N SER A 63 3.69 6.94 14.55
CA SER A 63 2.42 6.50 15.12
C SER A 63 2.45 5.01 15.49
N ALA A 64 2.99 4.17 14.60
CA ALA A 64 3.15 2.74 14.86
C ALA A 64 4.08 2.47 16.05
N PHE A 65 5.19 3.19 16.14
CA PHE A 65 6.11 3.09 17.27
C PHE A 65 5.40 3.40 18.60
N LYS A 66 4.66 4.52 18.67
CA LYS A 66 3.90 4.91 19.87
C LYS A 66 2.82 3.89 20.25
N ASN A 67 2.24 3.23 19.25
CA ASN A 67 1.12 2.31 19.42
C ASN A 67 1.54 0.83 19.38
N LEU A 68 2.83 0.50 19.30
CA LEU A 68 3.30 -0.89 19.20
C LEU A 68 2.78 -1.78 20.34
N ARG A 69 2.63 -1.23 21.56
CA ARG A 69 2.07 -1.95 22.70
C ARG A 69 0.60 -2.36 22.52
N ARG A 70 -0.11 -1.74 21.57
CA ARG A 70 -1.51 -2.07 21.21
C ARG A 70 -1.60 -3.11 20.10
N PHE A 71 -0.46 -3.52 19.55
CA PHE A 71 -0.44 -4.61 18.57
C PHE A 71 -0.67 -5.96 19.27
N GLU A 72 -1.87 -6.51 19.13
CA GLU A 72 -2.32 -7.73 19.82
C GLU A 72 -2.03 -9.01 19.02
N GLY A 73 -1.40 -8.91 17.84
CA GLY A 73 -1.10 -10.08 17.00
C GLY A 73 -2.30 -10.75 16.33
N ARG A 74 -3.48 -10.09 16.32
CA ARG A 74 -4.70 -10.60 15.63
C ARG A 74 -4.58 -10.58 14.11
N SER A 75 -3.67 -9.79 13.58
CA SER A 75 -3.32 -9.70 12.16
C SER A 75 -1.81 -9.83 11.98
N LYS A 76 -1.36 -9.96 10.73
CA LYS A 76 0.08 -9.84 10.41
C LYS A 76 0.57 -8.44 10.80
N PHE A 77 1.79 -8.35 11.30
CA PHE A 77 2.40 -7.06 11.66
C PHE A 77 2.46 -6.10 10.45
N SER A 78 2.83 -6.63 9.27
CA SER A 78 2.82 -5.88 8.02
C SER A 78 1.45 -5.23 7.74
N SER A 79 0.34 -5.98 7.85
CA SER A 79 -1.00 -5.45 7.60
C SER A 79 -1.41 -4.37 8.62
N TRP A 80 -1.04 -4.56 9.89
CA TRP A 80 -1.28 -3.56 10.93
C TRP A 80 -0.50 -2.27 10.66
N LEU A 81 0.76 -2.40 10.26
CA LEU A 81 1.64 -1.26 9.95
C LEU A 81 1.18 -0.54 8.68
N THR A 82 0.85 -1.30 7.63
CA THR A 82 0.28 -0.75 6.38
C THR A 82 -0.95 0.12 6.67
N ARG A 83 -1.87 -0.37 7.50
CA ARG A 83 -3.07 0.40 7.88
C ARG A 83 -2.73 1.75 8.52
N ILE A 84 -1.72 1.79 9.38
CA ILE A 84 -1.31 3.04 10.05
C ILE A 84 -0.71 4.03 9.05
N VAL A 85 0.20 3.58 8.19
CA VAL A 85 0.85 4.44 7.18
C VAL A 85 -0.17 4.92 6.13
N ILE A 86 -1.05 4.04 5.67
CA ILE A 86 -2.12 4.40 4.71
C ILE A 86 -3.08 5.42 5.32
N ASN A 87 -3.41 5.30 6.61
CA ASN A 87 -4.25 6.31 7.28
C ASN A 87 -3.56 7.68 7.33
N ALA A 88 -2.25 7.74 7.61
CA ALA A 88 -1.48 8.98 7.55
C ALA A 88 -1.52 9.57 6.12
N ALA A 89 -1.28 8.76 5.09
CA ALA A 89 -1.35 9.18 3.69
C ALA A 89 -2.74 9.70 3.30
N LEU A 90 -3.81 9.03 3.74
CA LEU A 90 -5.19 9.48 3.48
C LEU A 90 -5.54 10.79 4.19
N MET A 91 -5.04 11.00 5.40
CA MET A 91 -5.21 12.27 6.10
C MET A 91 -4.56 13.42 5.33
N ARG A 92 -3.33 13.22 4.80
CA ARG A 92 -2.66 14.20 3.93
C ARG A 92 -3.46 14.46 2.66
N LEU A 93 -3.92 13.42 1.97
CA LEU A 93 -4.73 13.55 0.76
C LEU A 93 -6.02 14.35 1.01
N ARG A 94 -6.67 14.14 2.16
CA ARG A 94 -7.86 14.92 2.55
C ARG A 94 -7.51 16.38 2.82
N SER A 95 -6.41 16.65 3.53
CA SER A 95 -5.93 18.01 3.78
C SER A 95 -5.61 18.73 2.48
N GLN A 96 -4.92 18.12 1.55
CA GLN A 96 -4.63 18.67 0.22
C GLN A 96 -5.90 19.00 -0.55
N ARG A 97 -6.88 18.09 -0.59
CA ARG A 97 -8.17 18.32 -1.25
C ARG A 97 -8.95 19.46 -0.60
N ALA A 98 -8.92 19.57 0.73
CA ALA A 98 -9.56 20.69 1.44
C ALA A 98 -8.91 22.04 1.10
N HIS A 99 -7.59 22.07 0.89
CA HIS A 99 -6.88 23.26 0.44
C HIS A 99 -7.09 23.56 -1.05
N GLN A 100 -7.24 22.54 -1.90
CA GLN A 100 -7.49 22.71 -3.35
C GLN A 100 -8.91 23.17 -3.67
N THR A 101 -9.90 22.89 -2.84
CA THR A 101 -11.25 23.46 -3.01
C THR A 101 -11.28 24.99 -2.83
N VAL A 102 -10.22 25.60 -2.33
CA VAL A 102 -10.01 27.06 -2.23
C VAL A 102 -9.20 27.59 -3.44
N SER A 103 -8.53 26.73 -4.22
CA SER A 103 -7.74 27.12 -5.40
C SER A 103 -7.96 26.08 -6.51
N ALA A 104 -8.85 26.41 -7.45
CA ALA A 104 -9.14 25.57 -8.60
C ALA A 104 -7.91 25.47 -9.54
N ASP A 105 -7.73 24.28 -10.15
CA ASP A 105 -6.79 23.95 -11.22
C ASP A 105 -5.31 23.72 -10.85
N GLN A 106 -5.02 22.49 -10.41
CA GLN A 106 -3.78 21.84 -10.81
C GLN A 106 -4.00 20.33 -10.97
N PRO A 107 -3.60 19.70 -12.11
CA PRO A 107 -3.64 18.26 -12.26
C PRO A 107 -2.64 17.60 -11.32
N LEU A 108 -3.06 16.51 -10.68
CA LEU A 108 -2.20 15.64 -9.87
C LEU A 108 -1.03 15.17 -10.73
N GLY A 109 0.19 15.45 -10.27
CA GLY A 109 1.43 15.09 -10.96
C GLY A 109 1.46 13.60 -11.29
N GLU A 110 1.87 13.30 -12.51
CA GLU A 110 2.17 11.95 -12.98
C GLU A 110 3.42 11.45 -12.27
N ALA A 111 3.26 10.82 -11.12
CA ALA A 111 4.34 10.06 -10.51
C ALA A 111 4.42 8.72 -11.24
N GLU A 112 5.51 8.50 -11.95
CA GLU A 112 5.85 7.22 -12.55
C GLU A 112 6.08 6.20 -11.43
N VAL A 113 5.04 5.41 -11.12
CA VAL A 113 5.03 4.48 -10.01
C VAL A 113 5.61 3.15 -10.47
N THR A 114 6.89 2.95 -10.26
CA THR A 114 7.53 1.67 -10.53
C THR A 114 7.31 0.68 -9.37
N LEU A 115 6.46 -0.31 -9.59
CA LEU A 115 6.18 -1.43 -8.67
C LEU A 115 7.35 -2.45 -8.61
N ALA A 116 8.54 -2.09 -9.12
CA ALA A 116 9.52 -3.06 -9.64
C ALA A 116 10.46 -3.71 -8.64
N GLU A 117 10.56 -3.30 -7.36
CA GLU A 117 11.77 -3.67 -6.59
C GLU A 117 11.61 -4.59 -5.37
N GLN A 118 10.44 -5.15 -5.08
CA GLN A 118 10.27 -5.90 -3.81
C GLN A 118 9.93 -7.38 -3.90
N LEU A 119 10.22 -8.04 -5.01
CA LEU A 119 10.20 -9.51 -5.03
C LEU A 119 11.55 -10.02 -5.52
N ALA A 120 12.50 -10.09 -4.60
CA ALA A 120 13.69 -10.91 -4.79
C ALA A 120 13.28 -12.38 -4.70
N ASP A 121 13.01 -12.98 -5.86
CA ASP A 121 12.86 -14.42 -6.02
C ASP A 121 14.18 -14.96 -6.60
N PRO A 122 14.74 -16.08 -6.09
CA PRO A 122 16.00 -16.63 -6.60
C PRO A 122 15.81 -17.09 -8.05
N ALA A 123 16.60 -16.50 -8.95
CA ALA A 123 16.79 -16.85 -10.36
C ALA A 123 15.51 -17.22 -11.13
N PRO A 124 14.64 -16.27 -11.44
CA PRO A 124 13.52 -16.52 -12.32
C PRO A 124 13.97 -16.48 -13.78
N ASP A 125 13.36 -17.37 -14.58
CA ASP A 125 13.41 -17.38 -16.03
C ASP A 125 13.23 -15.95 -16.60
N PRO A 126 14.15 -15.43 -17.42
CA PRO A 126 14.10 -14.08 -17.96
C PRO A 126 12.77 -13.74 -18.65
N GLU A 127 12.14 -14.68 -19.34
CA GLU A 127 10.84 -14.50 -19.99
C GLU A 127 9.73 -14.26 -19.00
N ARG A 128 9.71 -14.99 -17.88
CA ARG A 128 8.73 -14.78 -16.81
C ARG A 128 8.92 -13.48 -16.07
N LEU A 129 10.17 -13.01 -15.93
CA LEU A 129 10.46 -11.70 -15.37
C LEU A 129 9.96 -10.57 -16.28
N TYR A 130 10.18 -10.71 -17.58
CA TYR A 130 9.72 -9.73 -18.56
C TYR A 130 8.19 -9.67 -18.56
N ALA A 131 7.51 -10.81 -18.68
CA ALA A 131 6.04 -10.88 -18.64
C ALA A 131 5.44 -10.29 -17.34
N ARG A 132 6.09 -10.52 -16.19
CA ARG A 132 5.67 -9.91 -14.91
C ARG A 132 5.86 -8.39 -14.90
N LYS A 133 6.95 -7.88 -15.46
CA LYS A 133 7.18 -6.43 -15.55
C LYS A 133 6.17 -5.77 -16.50
N GLU A 134 5.87 -6.43 -17.60
CA GLU A 134 4.91 -5.92 -18.58
C GLU A 134 3.48 -5.90 -18.02
N LEU A 135 3.06 -6.98 -17.37
CA LEU A 135 1.77 -7.04 -16.67
C LEU A 135 1.66 -5.96 -15.58
N ARG A 136 2.75 -5.70 -14.85
CA ARG A 136 2.78 -4.62 -13.85
C ARG A 136 2.60 -3.25 -14.48
N ARG A 137 3.36 -2.94 -15.54
CA ARG A 137 3.22 -1.67 -16.26
C ARG A 137 1.81 -1.48 -16.80
N LEU A 138 1.21 -2.55 -17.29
CA LEU A 138 -0.17 -2.58 -17.74
C LEU A 138 -1.14 -2.21 -16.61
N LEU A 139 -1.02 -2.89 -15.48
CA LEU A 139 -1.85 -2.64 -14.31
C LEU A 139 -1.65 -1.21 -13.75
N ASP A 140 -0.42 -0.73 -13.68
CA ASP A 140 -0.12 0.62 -13.20
C ASP A 140 -0.75 1.69 -14.11
N ARG A 141 -0.65 1.55 -15.44
CA ARG A 141 -1.33 2.44 -16.41
C ARG A 141 -2.84 2.43 -16.24
N ASN A 142 -3.44 1.25 -16.25
CA ASN A 142 -4.90 1.12 -16.11
C ASN A 142 -5.40 1.66 -14.75
N LEU A 143 -4.62 1.52 -13.68
CA LEU A 143 -4.94 2.13 -12.38
C LEU A 143 -4.93 3.65 -12.44
N THR A 144 -4.03 4.28 -13.23
CA THR A 144 -3.99 5.74 -13.35
C THR A 144 -5.20 6.30 -14.08
N GLU A 145 -5.85 5.53 -14.95
CA GLU A 145 -7.07 5.93 -15.66
C GLU A 145 -8.35 5.85 -14.80
N LEU A 146 -8.30 5.14 -13.67
CA LEU A 146 -9.41 5.13 -12.72
C LEU A 146 -9.59 6.49 -12.06
N SER A 147 -10.84 6.84 -11.74
CA SER A 147 -11.07 8.00 -10.88
C SER A 147 -10.33 7.86 -9.55
N PRO A 148 -9.88 8.96 -8.92
CA PRO A 148 -9.11 8.91 -7.67
C PRO A 148 -9.76 8.06 -6.58
N ASP A 149 -11.08 8.13 -6.46
CA ASP A 149 -11.84 7.38 -5.47
C ASP A 149 -11.88 5.86 -5.76
N MET A 150 -11.99 5.48 -7.04
CA MET A 150 -11.94 4.08 -7.46
C MET A 150 -10.54 3.51 -7.30
N ARG A 151 -9.51 4.26 -7.73
CA ARG A 151 -8.10 3.88 -7.57
C ARG A 151 -7.76 3.62 -6.11
N THR A 152 -8.12 4.55 -5.22
CA THR A 152 -7.86 4.41 -3.79
C THR A 152 -8.58 3.19 -3.19
N ALA A 153 -9.81 2.93 -3.61
CA ALA A 153 -10.54 1.75 -3.15
C ALA A 153 -9.84 0.44 -3.55
N VAL A 154 -9.37 0.32 -4.80
CA VAL A 154 -8.62 -0.84 -5.29
C VAL A 154 -7.28 -0.98 -4.56
N LEU A 155 -6.54 0.11 -4.40
CA LEU A 155 -5.26 0.10 -3.67
C LEU A 155 -5.44 -0.46 -2.26
N LEU A 156 -6.40 0.06 -1.50
CA LEU A 156 -6.60 -0.36 -0.11
C LEU A 156 -7.09 -1.81 0.00
N ARG A 157 -8.07 -2.20 -0.84
CA ARG A 157 -8.74 -3.48 -0.69
C ARG A 157 -8.03 -4.63 -1.39
N ASP A 158 -7.58 -4.40 -2.65
CA ASP A 158 -7.09 -5.46 -3.52
C ASP A 158 -5.56 -5.56 -3.52
N ILE A 159 -4.85 -4.45 -3.32
CA ILE A 159 -3.38 -4.43 -3.27
C ILE A 159 -2.86 -4.54 -1.84
N GLU A 160 -3.34 -3.69 -0.93
CA GLU A 160 -2.88 -3.68 0.47
C GLU A 160 -3.60 -4.72 1.35
N GLY A 161 -4.65 -5.36 0.84
CA GLY A 161 -5.35 -6.45 1.51
C GLY A 161 -6.16 -6.06 2.75
N LEU A 162 -6.54 -4.78 2.91
CA LEU A 162 -7.44 -4.37 3.98
C LEU A 162 -8.81 -5.04 3.80
N SER A 163 -9.51 -5.31 4.91
CA SER A 163 -10.91 -5.72 4.84
C SER A 163 -11.79 -4.60 4.27
N THR A 164 -12.98 -4.93 3.81
CA THR A 164 -13.93 -3.93 3.31
C THR A 164 -14.27 -2.90 4.37
N GLN A 165 -14.44 -3.33 5.61
CA GLN A 165 -14.71 -2.46 6.75
C GLN A 165 -13.52 -1.51 7.00
N GLU A 166 -12.29 -2.06 7.12
CA GLU A 166 -11.09 -1.24 7.38
C GLU A 166 -10.84 -0.22 6.27
N ALA A 167 -11.02 -0.61 5.00
CA ALA A 167 -10.87 0.30 3.87
C ALA A 167 -11.99 1.38 3.85
N ALA A 168 -13.21 1.05 4.20
CA ALA A 168 -14.32 2.01 4.31
C ALA A 168 -14.09 3.02 5.44
N GLU A 169 -13.65 2.54 6.62
CA GLU A 169 -13.28 3.38 7.76
C GLU A 169 -12.12 4.31 7.39
N ALA A 170 -11.07 3.79 6.75
CA ALA A 170 -9.92 4.58 6.31
C ALA A 170 -10.32 5.68 5.32
N LEU A 171 -11.27 5.41 4.42
CA LEU A 171 -11.77 6.40 3.45
C LEU A 171 -12.85 7.33 4.03
N GLY A 172 -13.41 7.04 5.20
CA GLY A 172 -14.51 7.77 5.79
C GLY A 172 -15.80 7.69 4.98
N VAL A 173 -16.06 6.51 4.36
CA VAL A 173 -17.27 6.25 3.55
C VAL A 173 -18.02 5.02 4.08
N PRO A 174 -19.34 4.91 3.83
CA PRO A 174 -20.08 3.69 4.12
C PRO A 174 -19.53 2.48 3.33
N GLU A 175 -19.55 1.27 3.91
CA GLU A 175 -19.08 0.05 3.23
C GLU A 175 -19.77 -0.19 1.88
N ASN A 176 -21.07 0.13 1.76
CA ASN A 176 -21.79 -0.02 0.51
C ASN A 176 -21.27 0.92 -0.58
N THR A 177 -20.82 2.11 -0.22
CA THR A 177 -20.17 3.05 -1.13
C THR A 177 -18.83 2.48 -1.60
N LEU A 178 -18.03 1.93 -0.68
CA LEU A 178 -16.78 1.28 -1.04
C LEU A 178 -17.00 0.08 -1.97
N LYS A 179 -17.96 -0.80 -1.66
CA LYS A 179 -18.33 -1.94 -2.51
C LYS A 179 -18.71 -1.51 -3.93
N SER A 180 -19.49 -0.43 -4.03
CA SER A 180 -19.88 0.13 -5.33
C SER A 180 -18.69 0.71 -6.12
N ARG A 181 -17.76 1.39 -5.43
CA ARG A 181 -16.52 1.91 -6.04
C ARG A 181 -15.66 0.76 -6.54
N LEU A 182 -15.44 -0.27 -5.74
CA LEU A 182 -14.68 -1.46 -6.11
C LEU A 182 -15.28 -2.20 -7.30
N HIS A 183 -16.60 -2.37 -7.30
CA HIS A 183 -17.29 -3.05 -8.40
C HIS A 183 -17.08 -2.30 -9.73
N ARG A 184 -17.31 -0.99 -9.74
CA ARG A 184 -17.09 -0.15 -10.94
C ARG A 184 -15.64 -0.14 -11.39
N ALA A 185 -14.70 -0.01 -10.44
CA ALA A 185 -13.28 -0.03 -10.74
C ALA A 185 -12.85 -1.34 -11.40
N ARG A 186 -13.30 -2.48 -10.88
CA ARG A 186 -12.96 -3.80 -11.43
C ARG A 186 -13.56 -4.03 -12.82
N LEU A 187 -14.78 -3.53 -13.07
CA LEU A 187 -15.38 -3.58 -14.41
C LEU A 187 -14.55 -2.77 -15.39
N GLN A 188 -14.22 -1.53 -15.06
CA GLN A 188 -13.41 -0.66 -15.92
C GLN A 188 -12.03 -1.26 -16.20
N LEU A 189 -11.34 -1.79 -15.17
CA LEU A 189 -10.06 -2.47 -15.35
C LEU A 189 -10.17 -3.71 -16.24
N ALA A 190 -11.24 -4.50 -16.10
CA ALA A 190 -11.46 -5.68 -16.95
C ALA A 190 -11.68 -5.30 -18.40
N GLU A 191 -12.44 -4.26 -18.70
CA GLU A 191 -12.68 -3.75 -20.05
C GLU A 191 -11.40 -3.23 -20.68
N GLN A 192 -10.59 -2.46 -19.93
CA GLN A 192 -9.30 -1.93 -20.39
C GLN A 192 -8.33 -3.05 -20.74
N ILE A 193 -8.15 -4.03 -19.83
CA ILE A 193 -7.25 -5.17 -20.06
C ILE A 193 -7.70 -6.01 -21.24
N GLN A 194 -9.00 -6.23 -21.41
CA GLN A 194 -9.51 -6.96 -22.57
C GLN A 194 -9.25 -6.23 -23.89
N SER A 195 -9.43 -4.92 -23.92
CA SER A 195 -9.18 -4.11 -25.12
C SER A 195 -7.70 -4.13 -25.54
N GLU A 196 -6.78 -4.10 -24.57
CA GLU A 196 -5.33 -4.15 -24.84
C GLU A 196 -4.86 -5.56 -25.22
N ALA A 197 -5.51 -6.62 -24.74
CA ALA A 197 -5.19 -8.01 -25.11
C ALA A 197 -5.66 -8.41 -26.52
N MET A 198 -6.49 -7.59 -27.15
CA MET A 198 -7.01 -7.81 -28.51
C MET A 198 -6.23 -7.03 -29.60
N LEU A 199 -5.25 -6.24 -29.22
CA LEU A 199 -4.32 -5.50 -30.08
C LEU A 199 -2.98 -6.19 -30.23
#